data_ca3a00c7034b220e85794610824c6209
#
_entry.id   ca3a00c7034b220e85794610824c6209
#
_cell.length_a   1.000
_cell.length_b   1.000
_cell.length_c   1.000
_cell.angle_alpha   90.00
_cell.angle_beta   90.00
_cell.angle_gamma   90.00
#
_symmetry.space_group_name_H-M   'P 1'
#
loop_
_entity.id
_entity.type
_entity.pdbx_description
1 polymer ?
#
loop_
_entity_poly.entity_id
_entity_poly.type
_entity_poly.pdbx_seq_one_letter_code
_entity_poly.pdbx_strand_id
1 'polypeptide(L)'
;MKELWVEKYRPAKIDGYVFRDDHQRKQVQTWIKDRSIPHLLLSGSAGIGKTTLAKILIHELGIEDYDVLEINASRTNSVDDVRDKITNFVQMIPFGPFKVVLLDEADYLSPNAQAALRGVMEEYHSTARFILTCNYPNRIIPAIHSRCQGFHVERTDITEFTARVATILVDEGVEFDLDTLDNYVKVTYPDLRKCINLVQQNVNEGTLAPPNKGDQGEADWKFDMVTLFKAGKISDARKLLCGKIRAEEMEEVYRWLYDNLEIFGAEDNQDKAILIIKQGLVDHTICADPEINLAATLVRLAKLL
;
A
#
# COMPACT_ATOMS: atom_id res chain seq x y z
N MET A 1 -22.93 15.28 8.02
CA MET A 1 -22.22 14.24 7.23
C MET A 1 -21.44 13.41 8.25
N LYS A 2 -21.53 12.07 8.23
CA LYS A 2 -20.71 11.26 9.16
C LYS A 2 -19.25 11.41 8.76
N GLU A 3 -18.40 11.73 9.72
CA GLU A 3 -16.96 11.86 9.53
C GLU A 3 -16.35 10.50 9.15
N LEU A 4 -15.39 10.47 8.22
CA LEU A 4 -14.72 9.25 7.84
C LEU A 4 -13.68 8.89 8.91
N TRP A 5 -13.80 7.73 9.50
CA TRP A 5 -12.88 7.27 10.56
C TRP A 5 -11.43 7.19 10.08
N VAL A 6 -11.20 6.84 8.82
CA VAL A 6 -9.86 6.84 8.21
C VAL A 6 -9.16 8.20 8.32
N GLU A 7 -9.92 9.30 8.21
CA GLU A 7 -9.35 10.65 8.33
C GLU A 7 -9.34 11.11 9.79
N LYS A 8 -10.44 10.89 10.55
CA LYS A 8 -10.55 11.24 11.96
C LYS A 8 -9.45 10.61 12.81
N TYR A 9 -9.15 9.33 12.58
CA TYR A 9 -8.17 8.57 13.33
C TYR A 9 -6.80 8.46 12.64
N ARG A 10 -6.56 9.27 11.61
CA ARG A 10 -5.22 9.34 11.01
C ARG A 10 -4.24 9.85 12.06
N PRO A 11 -3.21 9.06 12.43
CA PRO A 11 -2.29 9.50 13.47
C PRO A 11 -1.51 10.76 13.02
N ALA A 12 -1.49 11.75 13.90
CA ALA A 12 -0.70 12.96 13.75
C ALA A 12 0.67 12.86 14.43
N LYS A 13 0.84 11.88 15.34
CA LYS A 13 2.06 11.65 16.10
C LYS A 13 2.54 10.22 15.96
N ILE A 14 3.84 10.03 16.22
CA ILE A 14 4.51 8.72 16.13
C ILE A 14 3.88 7.66 17.01
N ASP A 15 3.39 8.02 18.19
CA ASP A 15 2.80 7.08 19.15
C ASP A 15 1.52 6.40 18.63
N GLY A 16 0.81 7.06 17.72
CA GLY A 16 -0.37 6.48 17.08
C GLY A 16 -0.07 5.69 15.81
N TYR A 17 1.19 5.63 15.36
CA TYR A 17 1.57 4.93 14.13
C TYR A 17 1.95 3.48 14.43
N VAL A 18 1.40 2.55 13.64
CA VAL A 18 1.69 1.12 13.75
C VAL A 18 2.94 0.79 12.94
N PHE A 19 4.02 0.38 13.63
CA PHE A 19 5.26 -0.03 13.00
C PHE A 19 5.29 -1.56 12.78
N ARG A 20 6.17 -2.01 11.90
CA ARG A 20 6.47 -3.43 11.75
C ARG A 20 7.19 -3.99 12.98
N ASP A 21 8.18 -3.23 13.46
CA ASP A 21 9.06 -3.63 14.55
C ASP A 21 9.67 -2.42 15.27
N ASP A 22 10.28 -2.69 16.42
CA ASP A 22 10.94 -1.67 17.24
C ASP A 22 12.15 -1.03 16.56
N HIS A 23 12.81 -1.71 15.62
CA HIS A 23 13.94 -1.15 14.90
C HIS A 23 13.51 0.02 14.02
N GLN A 24 12.43 -0.16 13.25
CA GLN A 24 11.85 0.92 12.45
C GLN A 24 11.37 2.08 13.32
N ARG A 25 10.70 1.78 14.44
CA ARG A 25 10.25 2.79 15.41
C ARG A 25 11.44 3.63 15.94
N LYS A 26 12.51 2.99 16.38
CA LYS A 26 13.73 3.67 16.87
C LYS A 26 14.41 4.52 15.79
N GLN A 27 14.44 4.05 14.56
CA GLN A 27 15.01 4.80 13.44
C GLN A 27 14.25 6.12 13.21
N VAL A 28 12.92 6.06 13.17
CA VAL A 28 12.06 7.24 13.02
C VAL A 28 12.20 8.18 14.22
N GLN A 29 12.22 7.64 15.44
CA GLN A 29 12.45 8.42 16.67
C GLN A 29 13.80 9.14 16.65
N THR A 30 14.85 8.51 16.10
CA THR A 30 16.17 9.14 15.95
C THR A 30 16.09 10.34 15.02
N TRP A 31 15.43 10.23 13.87
CA TRP A 31 15.25 11.36 12.95
C TRP A 31 14.52 12.55 13.60
N ILE A 32 13.46 12.26 14.36
CA ILE A 32 12.69 13.28 15.08
C ILE A 32 13.57 13.95 16.16
N LYS A 33 14.30 13.15 16.94
CA LYS A 33 15.19 13.64 18.01
C LYS A 33 16.30 14.54 17.44
N ASP A 34 16.91 14.11 16.33
CA ASP A 34 18.01 14.84 15.68
C ASP A 34 17.51 16.02 14.86
N ARG A 35 16.18 16.23 14.76
CA ARG A 35 15.51 17.22 13.93
C ARG A 35 16.03 17.26 12.51
N SER A 36 16.35 16.10 11.96
CA SER A 36 16.93 15.96 10.62
C SER A 36 16.54 14.63 10.01
N ILE A 37 16.20 14.67 8.73
CA ILE A 37 15.94 13.48 7.91
C ILE A 37 16.84 13.49 6.67
N PRO A 38 17.23 12.33 6.14
CA PRO A 38 17.76 12.22 4.78
C PRO A 38 16.65 12.44 3.75
N HIS A 39 16.99 12.40 2.46
CA HIS A 39 15.95 12.14 1.45
C HIS A 39 15.40 10.72 1.69
N LEU A 40 14.09 10.57 1.72
CA LEU A 40 13.41 9.32 2.05
C LEU A 40 12.65 8.75 0.85
N LEU A 41 12.74 7.44 0.67
CA LEU A 41 11.87 6.68 -0.22
C LEU A 41 11.06 5.67 0.62
N LEU A 42 9.81 6.03 0.90
CA LEU A 42 8.88 5.18 1.65
C LEU A 42 8.16 4.24 0.68
N SER A 43 8.52 2.98 0.68
CA SER A 43 7.95 1.97 -0.21
C SER A 43 7.12 0.94 0.53
N GLY A 44 6.16 0.32 -0.16
CA GLY A 44 5.31 -0.74 0.37
C GLY A 44 3.91 -0.76 -0.24
N SER A 45 3.07 -1.72 0.11
CA SER A 45 1.72 -1.87 -0.45
C SER A 45 0.78 -0.71 -0.11
N ALA A 46 -0.35 -0.63 -0.80
CA ALA A 46 -1.37 0.40 -0.53
C ALA A 46 -1.93 0.26 0.89
N GLY A 47 -2.41 1.37 1.47
CA GLY A 47 -3.12 1.38 2.76
C GLY A 47 -2.29 1.15 4.02
N ILE A 48 -0.97 0.86 3.93
CA ILE A 48 -0.10 0.55 5.08
C ILE A 48 0.47 1.79 5.80
N GLY A 49 0.08 3.00 5.41
CA GLY A 49 0.44 4.22 6.15
C GLY A 49 1.68 4.98 5.69
N LYS A 50 2.22 4.78 4.47
CA LYS A 50 3.39 5.52 3.93
C LYS A 50 3.22 7.04 3.99
N THR A 51 2.16 7.56 3.39
CA THR A 51 1.83 8.99 3.40
C THR A 51 1.57 9.52 4.82
N THR A 52 0.97 8.69 5.67
CA THR A 52 0.76 9.02 7.09
C THR A 52 2.09 9.18 7.82
N LEU A 53 3.05 8.26 7.62
CA LEU A 53 4.39 8.38 8.20
C LEU A 53 5.12 9.63 7.73
N ALA A 54 5.03 9.96 6.43
CA ALA A 54 5.60 11.20 5.89
C ALA A 54 5.03 12.44 6.60
N LYS A 55 3.71 12.50 6.78
CA LYS A 55 3.04 13.63 7.46
C LYS A 55 3.38 13.71 8.96
N ILE A 56 3.48 12.56 9.63
CA ILE A 56 3.96 12.51 11.02
C ILE A 56 5.37 13.07 11.13
N LEU A 57 6.30 12.65 10.25
CA LEU A 57 7.67 13.15 10.24
C LEU A 57 7.71 14.68 10.05
N ILE A 58 6.98 15.22 9.09
CA ILE A 58 6.89 16.66 8.84
C ILE A 58 6.41 17.41 10.09
N HIS A 59 5.32 16.92 10.69
CA HIS A 59 4.74 17.52 11.89
C HIS A 59 5.68 17.42 13.12
N GLU A 60 6.24 16.25 13.39
CA GLU A 60 7.12 16.02 14.57
C GLU A 60 8.49 16.74 14.43
N LEU A 61 8.95 16.99 13.21
CA LEU A 61 10.12 17.82 12.94
C LEU A 61 9.87 19.31 13.13
N GLY A 62 8.60 19.73 13.29
CA GLY A 62 8.20 21.11 13.43
C GLY A 62 8.38 21.92 12.15
N ILE A 63 8.19 21.29 10.99
CA ILE A 63 8.23 21.97 9.69
C ILE A 63 6.87 22.59 9.44
N GLU A 64 6.85 23.90 9.28
CA GLU A 64 5.62 24.66 9.05
C GLU A 64 5.12 24.53 7.61
N ASP A 65 3.82 24.72 7.39
CA ASP A 65 3.15 24.48 6.10
C ASP A 65 3.77 25.25 4.92
N TYR A 66 4.30 26.46 5.16
CA TYR A 66 4.98 27.25 4.10
C TYR A 66 6.36 26.71 3.71
N ASP A 67 6.93 25.79 4.50
CA ASP A 67 8.15 25.06 4.15
C ASP A 67 7.86 23.62 3.68
N VAL A 68 6.58 23.30 3.40
CA VAL A 68 6.14 22.01 2.88
C VAL A 68 5.49 22.18 1.51
N LEU A 69 5.94 21.39 0.53
CA LEU A 69 5.27 21.24 -0.76
C LEU A 69 4.81 19.80 -0.91
N GLU A 70 3.49 19.59 -0.92
CA GLU A 70 2.89 18.28 -1.15
C GLU A 70 2.39 18.19 -2.60
N ILE A 71 2.86 17.18 -3.34
CA ILE A 71 2.44 16.87 -4.71
C ILE A 71 2.06 15.39 -4.77
N ASN A 72 0.84 15.12 -5.24
CA ASN A 72 0.44 13.76 -5.61
C ASN A 72 0.75 13.55 -7.10
N ALA A 73 1.71 12.65 -7.39
CA ALA A 73 2.21 12.41 -8.73
C ALA A 73 1.19 11.71 -9.65
N SER A 74 0.20 11.03 -9.09
CA SER A 74 -0.85 10.38 -9.87
C SER A 74 -1.87 11.38 -10.46
N ARG A 75 -1.96 12.58 -9.88
CA ARG A 75 -2.89 13.64 -10.32
C ARG A 75 -2.25 14.68 -11.25
N THR A 76 -0.93 14.70 -11.33
CA THR A 76 -0.20 15.73 -12.08
C THR A 76 0.36 15.13 -13.35
N ASN A 77 -0.21 15.48 -14.51
CA ASN A 77 0.08 14.85 -15.79
C ASN A 77 1.25 15.47 -16.56
N SER A 78 1.76 16.64 -16.13
CA SER A 78 2.85 17.34 -16.83
C SER A 78 4.16 17.23 -16.04
N VAL A 79 5.21 16.76 -16.74
CA VAL A 79 6.59 16.67 -16.20
C VAL A 79 7.13 18.06 -15.88
N ASP A 80 6.87 19.01 -16.77
CA ASP A 80 7.38 20.39 -16.63
C ASP A 80 6.68 21.09 -15.46
N ASP A 81 5.37 20.91 -15.28
CA ASP A 81 4.64 21.52 -14.15
C ASP A 81 5.16 21.03 -12.79
N VAL A 82 5.45 19.73 -12.67
CA VAL A 82 6.02 19.16 -11.43
C VAL A 82 7.41 19.73 -11.17
N ARG A 83 8.25 19.73 -12.19
CA ARG A 83 9.62 20.26 -12.11
C ARG A 83 9.63 21.73 -11.72
N ASP A 84 8.84 22.55 -12.41
CA ASP A 84 8.84 24.00 -12.18
C ASP A 84 8.27 24.35 -10.81
N LYS A 85 7.21 23.68 -10.36
CA LYS A 85 6.67 23.84 -9.00
C LYS A 85 7.71 23.51 -7.93
N ILE A 86 8.41 22.39 -8.08
CA ILE A 86 9.43 21.96 -7.11
C ILE A 86 10.60 22.95 -7.14
N THR A 87 11.12 23.30 -8.32
CA THR A 87 12.26 24.19 -8.45
C THR A 87 11.97 25.57 -7.86
N ASN A 88 10.82 26.17 -8.20
CA ASN A 88 10.41 27.45 -7.65
C ASN A 88 10.27 27.40 -6.12
N PHE A 89 9.76 26.30 -5.58
CA PHE A 89 9.60 26.14 -4.14
C PHE A 89 10.95 26.02 -3.41
N VAL A 90 11.87 25.18 -3.90
CA VAL A 90 13.14 24.92 -3.22
C VAL A 90 14.17 26.03 -3.39
N GLN A 91 14.00 26.92 -4.38
CA GLN A 91 14.81 28.12 -4.56
C GLN A 91 14.55 29.18 -3.49
N MET A 92 13.35 29.20 -2.90
CA MET A 92 13.05 30.12 -1.81
C MET A 92 13.78 29.70 -0.52
N ILE A 93 14.29 30.67 0.22
CA ILE A 93 14.93 30.45 1.51
C ILE A 93 13.92 29.81 2.49
N PRO A 94 14.28 28.72 3.18
CA PRO A 94 13.40 28.12 4.19
C PRO A 94 13.25 29.08 5.38
N PHE A 95 12.07 29.12 5.98
CA PHE A 95 11.83 29.80 7.25
C PHE A 95 12.34 28.97 8.42
N GLY A 96 12.20 27.66 8.32
CA GLY A 96 12.72 26.68 9.28
C GLY A 96 14.12 26.15 8.91
N PRO A 97 14.49 24.99 9.43
CA PRO A 97 15.82 24.39 9.18
C PRO A 97 16.01 23.95 7.73
N PHE A 98 14.96 23.51 7.07
CA PHE A 98 14.95 23.10 5.64
C PHE A 98 13.51 23.00 5.13
N LYS A 99 13.37 23.03 3.81
CA LYS A 99 12.10 22.75 3.13
C LYS A 99 11.87 21.25 2.95
N VAL A 100 10.61 20.84 2.92
CA VAL A 100 10.22 19.47 2.62
C VAL A 100 9.37 19.41 1.36
N VAL A 101 9.77 18.55 0.42
CA VAL A 101 8.97 18.21 -0.76
C VAL A 101 8.46 16.78 -0.56
N LEU A 102 7.15 16.63 -0.34
CA LEU A 102 6.47 15.35 -0.27
C LEU A 102 5.89 15.01 -1.65
N LEU A 103 6.44 13.96 -2.28
CA LEU A 103 5.95 13.41 -3.53
C LEU A 103 5.22 12.10 -3.24
N ASP A 104 3.89 12.20 -3.17
CA ASP A 104 3.05 11.03 -2.94
C ASP A 104 2.82 10.29 -4.26
N GLU A 105 2.88 8.94 -4.22
CA GLU A 105 2.74 8.07 -5.39
C GLU A 105 3.79 8.35 -6.50
N ALA A 106 5.05 8.54 -6.12
CA ALA A 106 6.15 8.91 -7.03
C ALA A 106 6.41 7.87 -8.15
N ASP A 107 5.97 6.66 -8.01
CA ASP A 107 6.00 5.60 -9.03
C ASP A 107 5.07 5.87 -10.24
N TYR A 108 4.21 6.89 -10.19
CA TYR A 108 3.46 7.41 -11.34
C TYR A 108 4.25 8.44 -12.15
N LEU A 109 5.37 8.98 -11.63
CA LEU A 109 6.23 9.87 -12.41
C LEU A 109 6.89 9.13 -13.57
N SER A 110 6.90 9.76 -14.74
CA SER A 110 7.67 9.23 -15.88
C SER A 110 9.18 9.18 -15.59
N PRO A 111 9.95 8.30 -16.23
CA PRO A 111 11.40 8.26 -16.07
C PRO A 111 12.10 9.61 -16.31
N ASN A 112 11.58 10.41 -17.24
CA ASN A 112 12.11 11.76 -17.53
C ASN A 112 11.84 12.73 -16.38
N ALA A 113 10.63 12.69 -15.76
CA ALA A 113 10.32 13.48 -14.58
C ALA A 113 11.21 13.11 -13.39
N GLN A 114 11.42 11.82 -13.17
CA GLN A 114 12.30 11.31 -12.14
C GLN A 114 13.77 11.74 -12.37
N ALA A 115 14.24 11.75 -13.64
CA ALA A 115 15.58 12.21 -13.98
C ALA A 115 15.75 13.72 -13.71
N ALA A 116 14.72 14.53 -14.01
CA ALA A 116 14.72 15.95 -13.69
C ALA A 116 14.72 16.18 -12.17
N LEU A 117 13.88 15.43 -11.43
CA LEU A 117 13.83 15.48 -9.96
C LEU A 117 15.19 15.19 -9.33
N ARG A 118 15.93 14.21 -9.86
CA ARG A 118 17.30 13.91 -9.42
C ARG A 118 18.19 15.15 -9.44
N GLY A 119 18.15 15.93 -10.52
CA GLY A 119 18.95 17.15 -10.64
C GLY A 119 18.61 18.17 -9.56
N VAL A 120 17.32 18.38 -9.30
CA VAL A 120 16.83 19.28 -8.24
C VAL A 120 17.26 18.79 -6.85
N MET A 121 17.17 17.47 -6.59
CA MET A 121 17.62 16.90 -5.31
C MET A 121 19.13 17.11 -5.07
N GLU A 122 19.95 17.03 -6.13
CA GLU A 122 21.39 17.27 -6.04
C GLU A 122 21.71 18.75 -5.78
N GLU A 123 21.01 19.64 -6.47
CA GLU A 123 21.26 21.08 -6.39
C GLU A 123 20.84 21.67 -5.03
N TYR A 124 19.70 21.24 -4.49
CA TYR A 124 19.09 21.80 -3.28
C TYR A 124 19.22 20.91 -2.03
N HIS A 125 20.15 19.95 -2.01
CA HIS A 125 20.32 19.02 -0.90
C HIS A 125 20.63 19.69 0.45
N SER A 126 21.20 20.90 0.46
CA SER A 126 21.51 21.65 1.68
C SER A 126 20.28 22.31 2.32
N THR A 127 19.30 22.72 1.51
CA THR A 127 18.15 23.53 1.92
C THR A 127 16.82 22.77 1.85
N ALA A 128 16.77 21.62 1.20
CA ALA A 128 15.55 20.85 1.02
C ALA A 128 15.73 19.35 1.32
N ARG A 129 14.67 18.71 1.78
CA ARG A 129 14.55 17.26 1.93
C ARG A 129 13.37 16.76 1.10
N PHE A 130 13.55 15.60 0.50
CA PHE A 130 12.54 14.96 -0.33
C PHE A 130 12.04 13.69 0.35
N ILE A 131 10.73 13.57 0.47
CA ILE A 131 10.06 12.37 0.94
C ILE A 131 9.22 11.85 -0.22
N LEU A 132 9.59 10.72 -0.77
CA LEU A 132 8.87 10.06 -1.85
C LEU A 132 8.12 8.86 -1.27
N THR A 133 6.85 8.68 -1.64
CA THR A 133 6.13 7.43 -1.38
C THR A 133 5.94 6.68 -2.69
N CYS A 134 5.97 5.35 -2.65
CA CYS A 134 5.68 4.51 -3.82
C CYS A 134 5.09 3.16 -3.41
N ASN A 135 4.25 2.61 -4.27
CA ASN A 135 3.75 1.23 -4.13
C ASN A 135 4.70 0.26 -4.85
N TYR A 136 5.28 0.67 -5.95
CA TYR A 136 6.14 -0.14 -6.82
C TYR A 136 7.56 0.45 -6.88
N PRO A 137 8.46 0.09 -5.94
CA PRO A 137 9.82 0.64 -5.91
C PRO A 137 10.64 0.34 -7.18
N ASN A 138 10.31 -0.72 -7.92
CA ASN A 138 10.91 -1.06 -9.20
C ASN A 138 10.58 -0.08 -10.34
N ARG A 139 9.57 0.78 -10.18
CA ARG A 139 9.26 1.87 -11.10
C ARG A 139 10.06 3.14 -10.82
N ILE A 140 10.75 3.20 -9.69
CA ILE A 140 11.64 4.30 -9.33
C ILE A 140 13.02 4.04 -9.95
N ILE A 141 13.58 5.03 -10.65
CA ILE A 141 14.88 4.88 -11.32
C ILE A 141 16.02 4.68 -10.30
N PRO A 142 17.08 3.91 -10.64
CA PRO A 142 18.21 3.68 -9.74
C PRO A 142 18.88 4.95 -9.23
N ALA A 143 18.84 6.02 -10.03
CA ALA A 143 19.41 7.30 -9.67
C ALA A 143 18.70 8.00 -8.51
N ILE A 144 17.40 7.79 -8.31
CA ILE A 144 16.65 8.24 -7.13
C ILE A 144 16.95 7.33 -5.94
N HIS A 145 16.95 5.99 -6.15
CA HIS A 145 17.30 5.04 -5.09
C HIS A 145 18.64 5.32 -4.44
N SER A 146 19.66 5.70 -5.23
CA SER A 146 20.99 5.99 -4.71
C SER A 146 21.09 7.29 -3.88
N ARG A 147 20.07 8.15 -3.92
CA ARG A 147 20.01 9.44 -3.21
C ARG A 147 19.07 9.44 -2.03
N CYS A 148 18.16 8.50 -2.01
CA CYS A 148 17.19 8.35 -0.93
C CYS A 148 17.62 7.22 0.00
N GLN A 149 17.40 7.43 1.28
CA GLN A 149 17.37 6.32 2.22
C GLN A 149 16.06 5.56 2.03
N GLY A 150 16.15 4.33 1.58
CA GLY A 150 15.00 3.44 1.46
C GLY A 150 14.45 3.08 2.84
N PHE A 151 13.15 3.29 3.01
CA PHE A 151 12.43 2.87 4.20
C PHE A 151 11.22 2.04 3.74
N HIS A 152 11.37 0.73 3.86
CA HIS A 152 10.34 -0.19 3.41
C HIS A 152 9.31 -0.38 4.51
N VAL A 153 8.11 0.21 4.32
CA VAL A 153 6.97 0.02 5.18
C VAL A 153 6.36 -1.33 4.82
N GLU A 154 6.72 -2.36 5.56
CA GLU A 154 6.21 -3.71 5.38
C GLU A 154 4.90 -3.93 6.14
N ARG A 155 4.44 -5.18 6.13
CA ARG A 155 3.29 -5.61 6.94
C ARG A 155 3.56 -5.25 8.40
N THR A 156 2.67 -4.48 8.98
CA THR A 156 2.70 -4.09 10.39
C THR A 156 2.48 -5.31 11.29
N ASP A 157 2.86 -5.22 12.57
CA ASP A 157 2.49 -6.27 13.53
C ASP A 157 0.97 -6.44 13.59
N ILE A 158 0.50 -7.67 13.43
CA ILE A 158 -0.94 -7.97 13.37
C ILE A 158 -1.64 -7.67 14.69
N THR A 159 -0.93 -7.80 15.82
CA THR A 159 -1.45 -7.50 17.16
C THR A 159 -1.64 -5.99 17.33
N GLU A 160 -0.65 -5.18 16.94
CA GLU A 160 -0.76 -3.72 16.93
C GLU A 160 -1.83 -3.24 15.94
N PHE A 161 -1.94 -3.88 14.77
CA PHE A 161 -2.98 -3.60 13.79
C PHE A 161 -4.37 -3.83 14.38
N THR A 162 -4.61 -4.99 15.00
CA THR A 162 -5.88 -5.35 15.65
C THR A 162 -6.19 -4.40 16.80
N ALA A 163 -5.20 -4.11 17.65
CA ALA A 163 -5.33 -3.18 18.76
C ALA A 163 -5.71 -1.77 18.28
N ARG A 164 -5.16 -1.31 17.15
CA ARG A 164 -5.50 -0.01 16.57
C ARG A 164 -6.96 0.06 16.15
N VAL A 165 -7.47 -0.98 15.47
CA VAL A 165 -8.89 -1.03 15.06
C VAL A 165 -9.81 -1.12 16.29
N ALA A 166 -9.45 -1.96 17.28
CA ALA A 166 -10.18 -2.05 18.54
C ALA A 166 -10.28 -0.71 19.26
N THR A 167 -9.17 0.04 19.34
CA THR A 167 -9.14 1.37 19.95
C THR A 167 -10.13 2.32 19.25
N ILE A 168 -10.18 2.32 17.92
CA ILE A 168 -11.12 3.15 17.17
C ILE A 168 -12.57 2.78 17.50
N LEU A 169 -12.89 1.48 17.58
CA LEU A 169 -14.22 1.02 17.96
C LEU A 169 -14.62 1.47 19.37
N VAL A 170 -13.69 1.37 20.34
CA VAL A 170 -13.92 1.83 21.72
C VAL A 170 -14.14 3.35 21.75
N ASP A 171 -13.31 4.13 21.05
CA ASP A 171 -13.43 5.59 20.99
C ASP A 171 -14.75 6.05 20.35
N GLU A 172 -15.29 5.26 19.41
CA GLU A 172 -16.60 5.51 18.79
C GLU A 172 -17.78 4.94 19.60
N GLY A 173 -17.50 4.28 20.73
CA GLY A 173 -18.53 3.68 21.60
C GLY A 173 -19.26 2.49 20.92
N VAL A 174 -18.58 1.77 20.06
CA VAL A 174 -19.14 0.63 19.34
C VAL A 174 -18.91 -0.65 20.13
N GLU A 175 -19.98 -1.41 20.36
CA GLU A 175 -19.89 -2.76 20.94
C GLU A 175 -19.43 -3.75 19.87
N PHE A 176 -18.46 -4.59 20.22
CA PHE A 176 -17.94 -5.63 19.32
C PHE A 176 -17.44 -6.84 20.14
N ASP A 177 -17.45 -7.99 19.51
CA ASP A 177 -16.75 -9.19 20.00
C ASP A 177 -15.41 -9.36 19.26
N LEU A 178 -14.46 -10.03 19.93
CA LEU A 178 -13.11 -10.21 19.41
C LEU A 178 -13.06 -11.11 18.17
N ASP A 179 -13.94 -12.10 18.07
CA ASP A 179 -13.99 -13.02 16.92
C ASP A 179 -14.48 -12.27 15.67
N THR A 180 -15.48 -11.39 15.83
CA THR A 180 -15.95 -10.52 14.75
C THR A 180 -14.84 -9.56 14.30
N LEU A 181 -14.14 -8.92 15.20
CA LEU A 181 -13.01 -8.03 14.87
C LEU A 181 -11.89 -8.80 14.14
N ASP A 182 -11.52 -9.99 14.65
CA ASP A 182 -10.48 -10.84 14.04
C ASP A 182 -10.83 -11.23 12.59
N ASN A 183 -12.12 -11.47 12.31
CA ASN A 183 -12.57 -11.74 10.95
C ASN A 183 -12.34 -10.52 10.01
N TYR A 184 -12.62 -9.29 10.47
CA TYR A 184 -12.30 -8.07 9.68
C TYR A 184 -10.80 -7.92 9.45
N VAL A 185 -9.99 -8.16 10.48
CA VAL A 185 -8.53 -8.11 10.38
C VAL A 185 -8.02 -9.13 9.37
N LYS A 186 -8.44 -10.39 9.45
CA LYS A 186 -8.02 -11.46 8.52
C LYS A 186 -8.32 -11.14 7.06
N VAL A 187 -9.47 -10.51 6.80
CA VAL A 187 -9.89 -10.15 5.43
C VAL A 187 -9.11 -8.98 4.86
N THR A 188 -8.70 -8.03 5.70
CA THR A 188 -8.15 -6.74 5.23
C THR A 188 -6.66 -6.58 5.45
N TYR A 189 -6.04 -7.35 6.35
CA TYR A 189 -4.61 -7.25 6.63
C TYR A 189 -3.76 -7.48 5.37
N PRO A 190 -2.78 -6.63 5.10
CA PRO A 190 -2.22 -5.56 5.94
C PRO A 190 -2.78 -4.15 5.67
N ASP A 191 -3.86 -3.99 4.93
CA ASP A 191 -4.45 -2.69 4.58
C ASP A 191 -5.34 -2.14 5.71
N LEU A 192 -4.73 -1.31 6.59
CA LEU A 192 -5.43 -0.68 7.71
C LEU A 192 -6.54 0.28 7.25
N ARG A 193 -6.34 0.96 6.11
CA ARG A 193 -7.35 1.87 5.56
C ARG A 193 -8.61 1.10 5.15
N LYS A 194 -8.43 -0.01 4.45
CA LYS A 194 -9.52 -0.90 4.04
C LYS A 194 -10.25 -1.47 5.28
N CYS A 195 -9.50 -1.88 6.32
CA CYS A 195 -10.07 -2.39 7.55
C CYS A 195 -10.97 -1.36 8.25
N ILE A 196 -10.46 -0.15 8.47
CA ILE A 196 -11.21 0.92 9.14
C ILE A 196 -12.47 1.29 8.37
N ASN A 197 -12.38 1.40 7.03
CA ASN A 197 -13.53 1.70 6.19
C ASN A 197 -14.59 0.59 6.26
N LEU A 198 -14.18 -0.67 6.18
CA LEU A 198 -15.08 -1.81 6.21
C LEU A 198 -15.76 -1.94 7.57
N VAL A 199 -15.02 -1.75 8.67
CA VAL A 199 -15.55 -1.72 10.02
C VAL A 199 -16.58 -0.58 10.17
N GLN A 200 -16.24 0.64 9.75
CA GLN A 200 -17.17 1.79 9.81
C GLN A 200 -18.47 1.55 9.04
N GLN A 201 -18.40 0.89 7.88
CA GLN A 201 -19.58 0.56 7.05
C GLN A 201 -20.50 -0.46 7.71
N ASN A 202 -19.96 -1.36 8.52
CA ASN A 202 -20.69 -2.46 9.14
C ASN A 202 -21.09 -2.21 10.61
N VAL A 203 -20.92 -0.99 11.10
CA VAL A 203 -21.47 -0.58 12.40
C VAL A 203 -22.94 -0.22 12.24
N ASN A 204 -23.81 -1.02 12.86
CA ASN A 204 -25.26 -0.84 12.89
C ASN A 204 -25.74 -0.66 14.33
N GLU A 205 -26.48 0.40 14.60
CA GLU A 205 -27.08 0.69 15.94
C GLU A 205 -26.09 0.60 17.09
N GLY A 206 -24.81 1.03 16.87
CA GLY A 206 -23.77 1.02 17.89
C GLY A 206 -23.07 -0.33 18.09
N THR A 207 -23.36 -1.33 17.27
CA THR A 207 -22.73 -2.65 17.36
C THR A 207 -22.06 -3.00 16.02
N LEU A 208 -20.87 -3.61 16.09
CA LEU A 208 -20.18 -4.12 14.91
C LEU A 208 -20.84 -5.42 14.43
N ALA A 209 -21.51 -5.36 13.30
CA ALA A 209 -22.07 -6.57 12.68
C ALA A 209 -20.94 -7.48 12.14
N PRO A 210 -21.11 -8.81 12.12
CA PRO A 210 -20.16 -9.68 11.43
C PRO A 210 -20.06 -9.31 9.96
N PRO A 211 -18.88 -9.46 9.33
CA PRO A 211 -18.69 -9.10 7.94
C PRO A 211 -19.67 -9.88 7.05
N ASN A 212 -20.31 -9.18 6.13
CA ASN A 212 -21.24 -9.81 5.20
C ASN A 212 -20.49 -10.87 4.36
N LYS A 213 -21.21 -11.87 3.85
CA LYS A 213 -20.61 -12.91 2.98
C LYS A 213 -19.92 -12.34 1.73
N GLY A 214 -20.30 -11.14 1.29
CA GLY A 214 -19.62 -10.38 0.23
C GLY A 214 -18.31 -9.74 0.68
N ASP A 215 -18.17 -9.44 1.96
CA ASP A 215 -16.97 -8.84 2.56
C ASP A 215 -15.98 -9.92 3.03
N GLN A 216 -16.48 -11.13 3.34
CA GLN A 216 -15.67 -12.33 3.64
C GLN A 216 -14.99 -12.91 2.38
N GLY A 217 -15.30 -12.38 1.21
CA GLY A 217 -14.89 -12.92 -0.08
C GLY A 217 -13.39 -13.15 -0.30
N GLU A 218 -12.52 -12.40 0.38
CA GLU A 218 -11.08 -12.51 0.18
C GLU A 218 -10.43 -13.71 0.91
N ALA A 219 -10.88 -14.03 2.13
CA ALA A 219 -10.30 -15.16 2.87
C ALA A 219 -10.91 -16.52 2.44
N ASP A 220 -12.19 -16.51 2.09
CA ASP A 220 -12.95 -17.72 1.79
C ASP A 220 -12.60 -18.27 0.39
N TRP A 221 -12.41 -17.41 -0.63
CA TRP A 221 -12.09 -17.89 -1.97
C TRP A 221 -10.70 -18.56 -2.07
N LYS A 222 -9.73 -18.17 -1.23
CA LYS A 222 -8.37 -18.74 -1.24
C LYS A 222 -8.39 -20.22 -0.84
N PHE A 223 -9.15 -20.59 0.20
CA PHE A 223 -9.31 -21.97 0.63
C PHE A 223 -10.13 -22.80 -0.38
N ASP A 224 -11.22 -22.24 -0.88
CA ASP A 224 -12.05 -22.86 -1.91
C ASP A 224 -11.22 -23.10 -3.18
N MET A 225 -10.38 -22.13 -3.58
CA MET A 225 -9.46 -22.26 -4.71
C MET A 225 -8.51 -23.44 -4.56
N VAL A 226 -7.80 -23.54 -3.43
CA VAL A 226 -6.88 -24.68 -3.17
C VAL A 226 -7.62 -26.00 -3.33
N THR A 227 -8.82 -26.10 -2.76
CA THR A 227 -9.64 -27.31 -2.80
C THR A 227 -10.09 -27.64 -4.22
N LEU A 228 -10.55 -26.62 -4.98
CA LEU A 228 -11.00 -26.81 -6.36
C LEU A 228 -9.85 -27.12 -7.31
N PHE A 229 -8.69 -26.48 -7.14
CA PHE A 229 -7.48 -26.77 -7.92
C PHE A 229 -7.00 -28.20 -7.66
N LYS A 230 -6.86 -28.63 -6.40
CA LYS A 230 -6.48 -30.02 -6.05
C LYS A 230 -7.47 -31.05 -6.58
N ALA A 231 -8.75 -30.69 -6.71
CA ALA A 231 -9.78 -31.55 -7.27
C ALA A 231 -9.86 -31.51 -8.81
N GLY A 232 -9.01 -30.71 -9.49
CA GLY A 232 -9.04 -30.55 -10.95
C GLY A 232 -10.29 -29.79 -11.46
N LYS A 233 -11.08 -29.15 -10.57
CA LYS A 233 -12.32 -28.45 -10.90
C LYS A 233 -12.09 -26.99 -11.28
N ILE A 234 -11.32 -26.76 -12.32
CA ILE A 234 -10.88 -25.42 -12.72
C ILE A 234 -12.03 -24.53 -13.19
N SER A 235 -13.05 -25.11 -13.83
CA SER A 235 -14.25 -24.36 -14.25
C SER A 235 -14.99 -23.77 -13.05
N ASP A 236 -15.05 -24.51 -11.95
CA ASP A 236 -15.71 -24.07 -10.73
C ASP A 236 -14.83 -23.02 -10.00
N ALA A 237 -13.52 -23.21 -9.97
CA ALA A 237 -12.56 -22.23 -9.46
C ALA A 237 -12.66 -20.89 -10.21
N ARG A 238 -12.74 -20.93 -11.54
CA ARG A 238 -12.94 -19.73 -12.36
C ARG A 238 -14.25 -19.02 -12.03
N LYS A 239 -15.38 -19.75 -11.97
CA LYS A 239 -16.69 -19.16 -11.63
C LYS A 239 -16.69 -18.52 -10.24
N LEU A 240 -16.02 -19.16 -9.30
CA LEU A 240 -15.88 -18.67 -7.93
C LEU A 240 -15.10 -17.35 -7.91
N LEU A 241 -13.95 -17.27 -8.59
CA LEU A 241 -13.14 -16.06 -8.65
C LEU A 241 -13.87 -14.92 -9.36
N CYS A 242 -14.40 -15.17 -10.55
CA CYS A 242 -15.12 -14.16 -11.33
C CYS A 242 -16.42 -13.67 -10.63
N GLY A 243 -17.01 -14.49 -9.77
CA GLY A 243 -18.20 -14.10 -9.00
C GLY A 243 -17.93 -13.42 -7.66
N LYS A 244 -16.72 -13.57 -7.10
CA LYS A 244 -16.38 -13.07 -5.75
C LYS A 244 -15.35 -11.95 -5.75
N ILE A 245 -14.50 -11.82 -6.77
CA ILE A 245 -13.38 -10.88 -6.83
C ILE A 245 -13.69 -9.75 -7.78
N ARG A 246 -13.43 -8.52 -7.36
CA ARG A 246 -13.55 -7.32 -8.20
C ARG A 246 -12.39 -7.25 -9.19
N ALA A 247 -12.60 -6.60 -10.33
CA ALA A 247 -11.57 -6.44 -11.36
C ALA A 247 -10.27 -5.82 -10.81
N GLU A 248 -10.37 -4.91 -9.87
CA GLU A 248 -9.27 -4.20 -9.21
C GLU A 248 -8.43 -5.12 -8.28
N GLU A 249 -9.02 -6.22 -7.80
CA GLU A 249 -8.41 -7.16 -6.87
C GLU A 249 -7.81 -8.38 -7.60
N MET A 250 -8.00 -8.50 -8.90
CA MET A 250 -7.52 -9.65 -9.68
C MET A 250 -6.00 -9.77 -9.74
N GLU A 251 -5.26 -8.65 -9.57
CA GLU A 251 -3.80 -8.67 -9.46
C GLU A 251 -3.34 -9.47 -8.22
N GLU A 252 -4.09 -9.41 -7.12
CA GLU A 252 -3.79 -10.16 -5.90
C GLU A 252 -3.88 -11.68 -6.10
N VAL A 253 -4.74 -12.14 -7.02
CA VAL A 253 -4.85 -13.56 -7.37
C VAL A 253 -3.55 -14.09 -7.97
N TYR A 254 -2.92 -13.34 -8.86
CA TYR A 254 -1.63 -13.72 -9.45
C TYR A 254 -0.54 -13.81 -8.37
N ARG A 255 -0.53 -12.87 -7.43
CA ARG A 255 0.41 -12.89 -6.32
C ARG A 255 0.17 -14.09 -5.41
N TRP A 256 -1.08 -14.37 -5.08
CA TRP A 256 -1.44 -15.52 -4.28
C TRP A 256 -1.08 -16.85 -4.96
N LEU A 257 -1.32 -17.00 -6.26
CA LEU A 257 -0.91 -18.18 -7.03
C LEU A 257 0.60 -18.40 -6.98
N TYR A 258 1.38 -17.31 -7.07
CA TYR A 258 2.83 -17.38 -6.95
C TYR A 258 3.28 -17.76 -5.52
N ASP A 259 2.64 -17.25 -4.50
CA ASP A 259 2.97 -17.57 -3.11
C ASP A 259 2.57 -19.00 -2.69
N ASN A 260 1.76 -19.71 -3.50
CA ASN A 260 1.26 -21.06 -3.26
C ASN A 260 1.60 -22.05 -4.40
N LEU A 261 2.83 -21.99 -4.91
CA LEU A 261 3.27 -22.83 -6.05
C LEU A 261 3.21 -24.33 -5.78
N GLU A 262 3.29 -24.77 -4.53
CA GLU A 262 3.15 -26.16 -4.09
C GLU A 262 1.82 -26.81 -4.51
N ILE A 263 0.80 -26.02 -4.82
CA ILE A 263 -0.49 -26.52 -5.36
C ILE A 263 -0.27 -27.25 -6.70
N PHE A 264 0.75 -26.87 -7.48
CA PHE A 264 1.05 -27.43 -8.79
C PHE A 264 1.92 -28.72 -8.71
N GLY A 265 2.26 -29.18 -7.51
CA GLY A 265 2.94 -30.45 -7.27
C GLY A 265 4.43 -30.41 -7.59
N ALA A 266 4.88 -31.20 -8.59
CA ALA A 266 6.30 -31.35 -8.88
C ALA A 266 6.99 -30.02 -9.28
N GLU A 267 8.29 -29.89 -8.97
CA GLU A 267 9.08 -28.69 -9.18
C GLU A 267 9.04 -28.19 -10.63
N ASP A 268 9.10 -29.11 -11.60
CA ASP A 268 8.97 -28.80 -13.02
C ASP A 268 7.62 -28.13 -13.40
N ASN A 269 6.53 -28.52 -12.71
CA ASN A 269 5.22 -27.88 -12.89
C ASN A 269 5.13 -26.54 -12.18
N GLN A 270 5.81 -26.36 -11.04
CA GLN A 270 5.92 -25.08 -10.34
C GLN A 270 6.65 -24.06 -11.19
N ASP A 271 7.76 -24.45 -11.82
CA ASP A 271 8.51 -23.58 -12.74
C ASP A 271 7.66 -23.15 -13.96
N LYS A 272 6.92 -24.08 -14.55
CA LYS A 272 5.96 -23.76 -15.63
C LYS A 272 4.84 -22.84 -15.15
N ALA A 273 4.36 -23.03 -13.93
CA ALA A 273 3.33 -22.19 -13.32
C ALA A 273 3.84 -20.74 -13.17
N ILE A 274 5.08 -20.53 -12.73
CA ILE A 274 5.70 -19.21 -12.63
C ILE A 274 5.68 -18.49 -13.97
N LEU A 275 6.05 -19.17 -15.05
CA LEU A 275 6.06 -18.58 -16.40
C LEU A 275 4.64 -18.18 -16.86
N ILE A 276 3.64 -19.01 -16.57
CA ILE A 276 2.23 -18.74 -16.90
C ILE A 276 1.70 -17.56 -16.07
N ILE A 277 1.97 -17.54 -14.77
CA ILE A 277 1.57 -16.47 -13.85
C ILE A 277 2.20 -15.14 -14.29
N LYS A 278 3.50 -15.13 -14.59
CA LYS A 278 4.22 -13.95 -15.11
C LYS A 278 3.59 -13.43 -16.38
N GLN A 279 3.28 -14.31 -17.33
CA GLN A 279 2.64 -13.91 -18.57
C GLN A 279 1.25 -13.35 -18.34
N GLY A 280 0.44 -13.99 -17.48
CA GLY A 280 -0.88 -13.50 -17.09
C GLY A 280 -0.82 -12.11 -16.43
N LEU A 281 0.19 -11.85 -15.61
CA LEU A 281 0.38 -10.55 -14.96
C LEU A 281 0.76 -9.44 -15.97
N VAL A 282 1.58 -9.76 -16.97
CA VAL A 282 1.91 -8.85 -18.08
C VAL A 282 0.67 -8.56 -18.93
N ASP A 283 -0.06 -9.60 -19.30
CA ASP A 283 -1.27 -9.49 -20.11
C ASP A 283 -2.37 -8.69 -19.35
N HIS A 284 -2.40 -8.76 -18.02
CA HIS A 284 -3.34 -8.01 -17.17
C HIS A 284 -3.23 -6.50 -17.35
N THR A 285 -2.04 -5.99 -17.57
CA THR A 285 -1.82 -4.54 -17.80
C THR A 285 -2.27 -4.05 -19.18
N ILE A 286 -2.51 -4.97 -20.13
CA ILE A 286 -2.77 -4.66 -21.54
C ILE A 286 -4.20 -5.09 -21.93
N CYS A 287 -4.73 -6.12 -21.29
CA CYS A 287 -6.06 -6.66 -21.60
C CYS A 287 -7.16 -5.72 -21.14
N ALA A 288 -8.11 -5.43 -22.03
CA ALA A 288 -9.25 -4.56 -21.72
C ALA A 288 -10.19 -5.15 -20.64
N ASP A 289 -10.20 -6.47 -20.49
CA ASP A 289 -11.04 -7.18 -19.52
C ASP A 289 -10.17 -8.07 -18.63
N PRO A 290 -9.92 -7.64 -17.36
CA PRO A 290 -9.14 -8.39 -16.38
C PRO A 290 -9.68 -9.79 -16.08
N GLU A 291 -11.00 -9.98 -16.12
CA GLU A 291 -11.66 -11.25 -15.84
C GLU A 291 -11.33 -12.29 -16.92
N ILE A 292 -11.39 -11.88 -18.19
CA ILE A 292 -11.05 -12.75 -19.32
C ILE A 292 -9.59 -13.17 -19.25
N ASN A 293 -8.70 -12.24 -18.92
CA ASN A 293 -7.28 -12.53 -18.78
C ASN A 293 -6.99 -13.51 -17.65
N LEU A 294 -7.60 -13.28 -16.47
CA LEU A 294 -7.47 -14.19 -15.33
C LEU A 294 -8.01 -15.58 -15.67
N ALA A 295 -9.19 -15.66 -16.31
CA ALA A 295 -9.79 -16.92 -16.74
C ALA A 295 -8.87 -17.69 -17.69
N ALA A 296 -8.25 -17.00 -18.67
CA ALA A 296 -7.31 -17.61 -19.61
C ALA A 296 -6.05 -18.15 -18.89
N THR A 297 -5.53 -17.40 -17.92
CA THR A 297 -4.38 -17.81 -17.10
C THR A 297 -4.71 -19.07 -16.29
N LEU A 298 -5.87 -19.10 -15.62
CA LEU A 298 -6.33 -20.27 -14.86
C LEU A 298 -6.47 -21.53 -15.74
N VAL A 299 -7.00 -21.39 -16.97
CA VAL A 299 -7.09 -22.50 -17.94
C VAL A 299 -5.70 -23.02 -18.34
N ARG A 300 -4.69 -22.15 -18.46
CA ARG A 300 -3.30 -22.57 -18.72
C ARG A 300 -2.70 -23.31 -17.52
N LEU A 301 -2.88 -22.79 -16.32
CA LEU A 301 -2.41 -23.40 -15.06
C LEU A 301 -3.06 -24.77 -14.79
N ALA A 302 -4.32 -24.93 -15.17
CA ALA A 302 -5.05 -26.18 -15.08
C ALA A 302 -4.40 -27.37 -15.79
N LYS A 303 -3.62 -27.11 -16.84
CA LYS A 303 -2.93 -28.15 -17.60
C LYS A 303 -1.69 -28.70 -16.90
N LEU A 304 -1.29 -28.10 -15.78
CA LEU A 304 -0.15 -28.50 -14.98
C LEU A 304 -0.53 -29.41 -13.79
N LEU A 305 -1.83 -29.46 -13.49
CA LEU A 305 -2.41 -30.33 -12.46
C LEU A 305 -2.81 -31.68 -13.01
#